data_c16d39b8723f05b9f5c4e61294a9d42b
#
_entry.id   c16d39b8723f05b9f5c4e61294a9d42b
#
_cell.length_a   1.000
_cell.length_b   1.000
_cell.length_c   1.000
_cell.angle_alpha   90.00
_cell.angle_beta   90.00
_cell.angle_gamma   90.00
#
_symmetry.space_group_name_H-M   'P 1'
#
loop_
_entity.id
_entity.type
_entity.pdbx_description
1 polymer ?
#
loop_
_entity_poly.entity_id
_entity_poly.type
_entity_poly.pdbx_seq_one_letter_code
_entity_poly.pdbx_strand_id
1 'polypeptide(L)'
;MQEHFRFTTDQAKIQKQYAVIFFFVSAQLSQIQFYLQRRNRHLAKQEDAVIMAIHLLGKLLGCSSERAWHRFVEGNLFTDGQFIERSRYNRRCRALRFAIKWIRHELAKRGQHHAYAVVDSMPLELCHAARMQRVKRFRGIADMGYCASKKQWYYGFKLHLQVTNQGLAMGYVVTEASCHDVKAAETVITQIPHPFSHTPNTQNDPLPIPNKPI
;
A
#
# COMPACT_ATOMS: atom_id res chain seq x y z
N MET A 1 -3.15 -6.91 -25.28
CA MET A 1 -4.36 -6.09 -25.08
C MET A 1 -3.94 -4.95 -24.16
N GLN A 2 -3.74 -3.74 -24.70
CA GLN A 2 -3.43 -2.57 -23.91
C GLN A 2 -4.74 -2.08 -23.31
N GLU A 3 -4.94 -2.26 -22.02
CA GLU A 3 -6.03 -1.59 -21.30
C GLU A 3 -5.78 -0.08 -21.37
N HIS A 4 -6.52 0.60 -22.21
CA HIS A 4 -6.61 2.06 -22.19
C HIS A 4 -7.27 2.45 -20.87
N PHE A 5 -6.46 2.87 -19.89
CA PHE A 5 -6.95 3.55 -18.71
C PHE A 5 -7.75 4.78 -19.15
N ARG A 6 -9.07 4.70 -19.05
CA ARG A 6 -9.95 5.86 -19.19
C ARG A 6 -9.78 6.70 -17.92
N PHE A 7 -8.80 7.58 -17.91
CA PHE A 7 -8.80 8.67 -16.94
C PHE A 7 -10.10 9.44 -17.10
N THR A 8 -10.83 9.59 -16.01
CA THR A 8 -11.99 10.48 -16.01
C THR A 8 -11.49 11.85 -16.45
N THR A 9 -11.96 12.36 -17.56
CA THR A 9 -11.58 13.65 -18.16
C THR A 9 -12.09 14.84 -17.33
N ASP A 10 -12.80 14.57 -16.24
CA ASP A 10 -13.33 15.59 -15.34
C ASP A 10 -12.25 16.09 -14.39
N GLN A 11 -11.53 17.12 -14.83
CA GLN A 11 -10.47 17.78 -14.08
C GLN A 11 -10.97 18.29 -12.70
N ALA A 12 -12.20 18.80 -12.62
CA ALA A 12 -12.79 19.28 -11.38
C ALA A 12 -12.97 18.14 -10.36
N LYS A 13 -13.37 16.96 -10.81
CA LYS A 13 -13.51 15.78 -9.96
C LYS A 13 -12.16 15.33 -9.41
N ILE A 14 -11.11 15.31 -10.25
CA ILE A 14 -9.77 14.94 -9.85
C ILE A 14 -9.19 15.94 -8.85
N GLN A 15 -9.37 17.23 -9.07
CA GLN A 15 -8.94 18.27 -8.14
C GLN A 15 -9.65 18.15 -6.79
N LYS A 16 -10.96 17.88 -6.79
CA LYS A 16 -11.72 17.62 -5.56
C LYS A 16 -11.20 16.40 -4.81
N GLN A 17 -10.96 15.30 -5.50
CA GLN A 17 -10.39 14.08 -4.90
C GLN A 17 -8.99 14.35 -4.33
N TYR A 18 -8.15 15.05 -5.09
CA TYR A 18 -6.83 15.46 -4.61
C TYR A 18 -6.91 16.28 -3.34
N ALA A 19 -7.78 17.29 -3.29
CA ALA A 19 -7.94 18.13 -2.11
C ALA A 19 -8.36 17.35 -0.87
N VAL A 20 -9.34 16.45 -0.99
CA VAL A 20 -9.78 15.58 0.12
C VAL A 20 -8.63 14.72 0.63
N ILE A 21 -7.88 14.06 -0.27
CA ILE A 21 -6.74 13.22 0.11
C ILE A 21 -5.63 14.06 0.73
N PHE A 22 -5.36 15.24 0.19
CA PHE A 22 -4.31 16.13 0.70
C PHE A 22 -4.62 16.60 2.13
N PHE A 23 -5.82 17.04 2.41
CA PHE A 23 -6.22 17.44 3.76
C PHE A 23 -6.15 16.28 4.75
N PHE A 24 -6.63 15.11 4.35
CA PHE A 24 -6.53 13.90 5.16
C PHE A 24 -5.07 13.55 5.47
N VAL A 25 -4.22 13.47 4.43
CA VAL A 25 -2.81 13.14 4.58
C VAL A 25 -2.07 14.17 5.43
N SER A 26 -2.34 15.46 5.23
CA SER A 26 -1.73 16.54 6.01
C SER A 26 -2.04 16.41 7.50
N ALA A 27 -3.30 16.14 7.85
CA ALA A 27 -3.72 15.91 9.22
C ALA A 27 -3.02 14.69 9.85
N GLN A 28 -2.85 13.61 9.08
CA GLN A 28 -2.15 12.42 9.56
C GLN A 28 -0.65 12.65 9.72
N LEU A 29 0.00 13.31 8.76
CA LEU A 29 1.44 13.58 8.80
C LEU A 29 1.85 14.53 9.92
N SER A 30 0.95 15.42 10.37
CA SER A 30 1.23 16.30 11.51
C SER A 30 1.53 15.51 12.78
N GLN A 31 0.91 14.35 12.97
CA GLN A 31 1.11 13.48 14.15
C GLN A 31 2.48 12.79 14.15
N ILE A 32 3.08 12.58 12.98
CA ILE A 32 4.39 11.93 12.83
C ILE A 32 5.45 12.90 12.30
N GLN A 33 5.23 14.20 12.44
CA GLN A 33 6.12 15.22 11.88
C GLN A 33 7.56 15.07 12.35
N PHE A 34 7.78 14.64 13.58
CA PHE A 34 9.12 14.40 14.13
C PHE A 34 9.90 13.36 13.29
N TYR A 35 9.26 12.30 12.84
CA TYR A 35 9.89 11.24 12.02
C TYR A 35 10.08 11.64 10.56
N LEU A 36 9.44 12.72 10.12
CA LEU A 36 9.56 13.26 8.76
C LEU A 36 10.69 14.28 8.62
N GLN A 37 11.36 14.60 9.71
CA GLN A 37 12.47 15.55 9.69
C GLN A 37 13.60 15.04 8.81
N ARG A 38 14.06 15.91 7.94
CA ARG A 38 15.20 15.68 7.07
C ARG A 38 16.03 16.93 6.92
N ARG A 39 17.31 16.73 6.65
CA ARG A 39 18.22 17.82 6.31
C ARG A 39 17.69 18.56 5.05
N ASN A 40 17.73 19.86 5.07
CA ASN A 40 17.30 20.70 3.93
C ASN A 40 15.81 20.57 3.55
N ARG A 41 14.92 20.29 4.49
CA ARG A 41 13.47 20.22 4.24
C ARG A 41 12.93 21.52 3.65
N HIS A 42 13.45 22.67 4.09
CA HIS A 42 13.06 24.00 3.61
C HIS A 42 13.36 24.25 2.13
N LEU A 43 14.32 23.49 1.53
CA LEU A 43 14.64 23.55 0.11
C LEU A 43 13.79 22.61 -0.75
N ALA A 44 12.85 21.91 -0.14
CA ALA A 44 12.00 20.99 -0.89
C ALA A 44 10.98 21.78 -1.73
N LYS A 45 10.97 21.57 -3.04
CA LYS A 45 10.00 22.18 -3.96
C LYS A 45 8.56 21.79 -3.65
N GLN A 46 8.35 20.56 -3.13
CA GLN A 46 7.03 20.05 -2.75
C GLN A 46 7.09 19.49 -1.33
N GLU A 47 6.02 19.73 -0.58
CA GLU A 47 5.83 19.15 0.75
C GLU A 47 5.55 17.64 0.68
N ASP A 48 5.86 16.94 1.76
CA ASP A 48 5.65 15.50 1.85
C ASP A 48 4.16 15.12 1.75
N ALA A 49 3.27 15.98 2.26
CA ALA A 49 1.83 15.80 2.14
C ALA A 49 1.36 15.82 0.67
N VAL A 50 1.89 16.75 -0.13
CA VAL A 50 1.62 16.83 -1.58
C VAL A 50 2.07 15.55 -2.29
N ILE A 51 3.32 15.12 -2.03
CA ILE A 51 3.88 13.89 -2.64
C ILE A 51 3.03 12.67 -2.30
N MET A 52 2.63 12.53 -1.04
CA MET A 52 1.81 11.40 -0.60
C MET A 52 0.39 11.46 -1.14
N ALA A 53 -0.24 12.64 -1.16
CA ALA A 53 -1.59 12.79 -1.71
C ALA A 53 -1.62 12.41 -3.18
N ILE A 54 -0.65 12.87 -3.96
CA ILE A 54 -0.51 12.51 -5.39
C ILE A 54 -0.27 10.99 -5.55
N HIS A 55 0.59 10.40 -4.71
CA HIS A 55 0.86 8.97 -4.77
C HIS A 55 -0.40 8.14 -4.50
N LEU A 56 -1.15 8.47 -3.45
CA LEU A 56 -2.39 7.80 -3.10
C LEU A 56 -3.48 8.00 -4.16
N LEU A 57 -3.63 9.22 -4.68
CA LEU A 57 -4.56 9.50 -5.77
C LEU A 57 -4.28 8.63 -7.00
N GLY A 58 -3.00 8.48 -7.39
CA GLY A 58 -2.62 7.62 -8.51
C GLY A 58 -2.99 6.15 -8.29
N LYS A 59 -2.89 5.66 -7.05
CA LYS A 59 -3.32 4.29 -6.69
C LYS A 59 -4.84 4.14 -6.72
N LEU A 60 -5.58 5.12 -6.22
CA LEU A 60 -7.05 5.13 -6.26
C LEU A 60 -7.60 5.20 -7.69
N LEU A 61 -6.91 5.91 -8.58
CA LEU A 61 -7.26 5.96 -10.01
C LEU A 61 -6.77 4.75 -10.81
N GLY A 62 -6.14 3.77 -10.17
CA GLY A 62 -5.67 2.55 -10.81
C GLY A 62 -4.49 2.75 -11.76
N CYS A 63 -3.76 3.86 -11.66
CA CYS A 63 -2.63 4.12 -12.55
C CYS A 63 -1.43 3.25 -12.19
N SER A 64 -1.10 2.29 -13.05
CA SER A 64 0.04 1.36 -12.87
C SER A 64 1.36 1.93 -13.37
N SER A 65 1.33 2.84 -14.34
CA SER A 65 2.53 3.43 -14.94
C SER A 65 2.97 4.71 -14.24
N GLU A 66 4.09 4.66 -13.50
CA GLU A 66 4.67 5.84 -12.83
C GLU A 66 4.97 6.99 -13.82
N ARG A 67 5.40 6.67 -15.04
CA ARG A 67 5.70 7.67 -16.06
C ARG A 67 4.44 8.36 -16.60
N ALA A 68 3.38 7.58 -16.86
CA ALA A 68 2.10 8.12 -17.31
C ALA A 68 1.45 8.97 -16.21
N TRP A 69 1.52 8.50 -14.97
CA TRP A 69 1.00 9.23 -13.82
C TRP A 69 1.70 10.57 -13.62
N HIS A 70 3.02 10.59 -13.66
CA HIS A 70 3.79 11.84 -13.50
C HIS A 70 3.40 12.88 -14.54
N ARG A 71 3.34 12.50 -15.82
CA ARG A 71 2.89 13.41 -16.91
C ARG A 71 1.47 13.91 -16.69
N PHE A 72 0.57 13.03 -16.24
CA PHE A 72 -0.81 13.41 -15.95
C PHE A 72 -0.88 14.47 -14.85
N VAL A 73 -0.11 14.29 -13.76
CA VAL A 73 -0.02 15.24 -12.66
C VAL A 73 0.51 16.59 -13.13
N GLU A 74 1.59 16.61 -13.92
CA GLU A 74 2.15 17.84 -14.50
C GLU A 74 1.14 18.59 -15.38
N GLY A 75 0.37 17.89 -16.20
CA GLY A 75 -0.57 18.51 -17.13
C GLY A 75 -1.92 18.91 -16.51
N ASN A 76 -2.32 18.35 -15.36
CA ASN A 76 -3.67 18.54 -14.81
C ASN A 76 -3.72 19.13 -13.40
N LEU A 77 -2.70 18.93 -12.59
CA LEU A 77 -2.66 19.41 -11.20
C LEU A 77 -1.61 20.50 -10.98
N PHE A 78 -0.53 20.52 -11.78
CA PHE A 78 0.59 21.48 -11.66
C PHE A 78 0.99 22.00 -13.04
N THR A 79 0.06 22.71 -13.68
CA THR A 79 0.20 23.21 -15.05
C THR A 79 1.34 24.18 -15.27
N ASP A 80 1.81 24.85 -14.21
CA ASP A 80 2.87 25.88 -14.28
C ASP A 80 4.29 25.30 -14.26
N GLY A 81 4.46 23.99 -14.52
CA GLY A 81 5.76 23.32 -14.47
C GLY A 81 6.38 23.27 -13.06
N GLN A 82 5.58 23.52 -12.04
CA GLN A 82 6.05 23.58 -10.64
C GLN A 82 6.21 22.22 -9.98
N PHE A 83 5.77 21.14 -10.61
CA PHE A 83 5.95 19.81 -10.03
C PHE A 83 7.41 19.38 -10.07
N ILE A 84 7.81 18.54 -9.10
CA ILE A 84 9.18 18.02 -9.06
C ILE A 84 9.42 16.98 -10.15
N GLU A 85 10.67 16.87 -10.58
CA GLU A 85 11.11 15.86 -11.54
C GLU A 85 10.74 14.43 -11.10
N ARG A 86 10.38 13.57 -12.06
CA ARG A 86 9.92 12.19 -11.85
C ARG A 86 10.86 11.35 -10.99
N SER A 87 12.18 11.45 -11.18
CA SER A 87 13.15 10.67 -10.40
C SER A 87 13.16 11.08 -8.92
N ARG A 88 13.04 12.40 -8.65
CA ARG A 88 12.94 12.94 -7.30
C ARG A 88 11.61 12.55 -6.63
N TYR A 89 10.52 12.63 -7.40
CA TYR A 89 9.19 12.19 -6.95
C TYR A 89 9.22 10.72 -6.51
N ASN A 90 9.68 9.82 -7.36
CA ASN A 90 9.74 8.39 -7.05
C ASN A 90 10.66 8.07 -5.88
N ARG A 91 11.79 8.76 -5.76
CA ARG A 91 12.69 8.62 -4.62
C ARG A 91 12.00 9.05 -3.33
N ARG A 92 11.25 10.14 -3.37
CA ARG A 92 10.54 10.63 -2.19
C ARG A 92 9.38 9.71 -1.81
N CYS A 93 8.60 9.20 -2.76
CA CYS A 93 7.56 8.20 -2.49
C CYS A 93 8.14 6.97 -1.78
N ARG A 94 9.29 6.48 -2.21
CA ARG A 94 9.98 5.35 -1.54
C ARG A 94 10.40 5.69 -0.12
N ALA A 95 10.93 6.88 0.10
CA ALA A 95 11.34 7.33 1.43
C ALA A 95 10.16 7.51 2.39
N LEU A 96 8.95 7.78 1.87
CA LEU A 96 7.72 7.97 2.67
C LEU A 96 6.93 6.67 2.92
N ARG A 97 7.45 5.50 2.56
CA ARG A 97 6.73 4.22 2.74
C ARG A 97 6.33 3.96 4.18
N PHE A 98 7.16 4.35 5.15
CA PHE A 98 6.83 4.18 6.57
C PHE A 98 5.61 5.02 6.96
N ALA A 99 5.50 6.24 6.45
CA ALA A 99 4.36 7.10 6.70
C ALA A 99 3.07 6.54 6.08
N ILE A 100 3.16 5.93 4.89
CA ILE A 100 2.02 5.23 4.27
C ILE A 100 1.60 4.03 5.14
N LYS A 101 2.54 3.24 5.65
CA LYS A 101 2.26 2.12 6.56
C LYS A 101 1.59 2.61 7.84
N TRP A 102 2.09 3.70 8.41
CA TRP A 102 1.54 4.28 9.61
C TRP A 102 0.09 4.77 9.39
N ILE A 103 -0.17 5.54 8.31
CA ILE A 103 -1.53 5.99 7.95
C ILE A 103 -2.46 4.80 7.75
N ARG A 104 -2.01 3.76 7.04
CA ARG A 104 -2.80 2.54 6.87
C ARG A 104 -3.15 1.92 8.23
N HIS A 105 -2.18 1.82 9.14
CA HIS A 105 -2.39 1.26 10.46
C HIS A 105 -3.42 2.06 11.26
N GLU A 106 -3.31 3.39 11.26
CA GLU A 106 -4.27 4.26 11.94
C GLU A 106 -5.69 4.17 11.35
N LEU A 107 -5.79 4.05 10.03
CA LEU A 107 -7.09 3.80 9.39
C LEU A 107 -7.65 2.43 9.77
N ALA A 108 -6.81 1.42 9.79
CA ALA A 108 -7.22 0.05 10.07
C ALA A 108 -7.72 -0.14 11.51
N LYS A 109 -7.23 0.64 12.49
CA LYS A 109 -7.76 0.66 13.87
C LYS A 109 -9.26 0.95 13.92
N ARG A 110 -9.79 1.74 12.97
CA ARG A 110 -11.23 2.02 12.88
C ARG A 110 -12.05 0.76 12.65
N GLY A 111 -11.46 -0.26 12.03
CA GLY A 111 -12.10 -1.55 11.79
C GLY A 111 -12.38 -2.36 13.05
N GLN A 112 -11.75 -2.02 14.19
CA GLN A 112 -12.00 -2.69 15.47
C GLN A 112 -13.43 -2.49 15.98
N HIS A 113 -14.12 -1.47 15.50
CA HIS A 113 -15.53 -1.18 15.84
C HIS A 113 -16.54 -1.86 14.89
N HIS A 114 -16.06 -2.59 13.88
CA HIS A 114 -16.93 -3.31 12.95
C HIS A 114 -17.39 -4.63 13.56
N ALA A 115 -18.50 -5.20 13.07
CA ALA A 115 -19.13 -6.36 13.67
C ALA A 115 -18.23 -7.61 13.66
N TYR A 116 -17.50 -7.83 12.55
CA TYR A 116 -16.55 -8.95 12.42
C TYR A 116 -15.52 -8.67 11.32
N ALA A 117 -14.44 -9.44 11.32
CA ALA A 117 -13.44 -9.44 10.28
C ALA A 117 -13.16 -10.87 9.80
N VAL A 118 -12.88 -11.01 8.51
CA VAL A 118 -12.57 -12.28 7.84
C VAL A 118 -11.13 -12.25 7.38
N VAL A 119 -10.43 -13.36 7.51
CA VAL A 119 -9.11 -13.56 6.94
C VAL A 119 -9.25 -14.45 5.70
N ASP A 120 -8.74 -13.99 4.58
CA ASP A 120 -8.71 -14.74 3.32
C ASP A 120 -7.35 -14.58 2.63
N SER A 121 -7.06 -15.46 1.68
CA SER A 121 -5.81 -15.44 0.95
C SER A 121 -6.03 -15.40 -0.56
N MET A 122 -5.11 -14.72 -1.25
CA MET A 122 -5.12 -14.65 -2.70
C MET A 122 -3.72 -14.85 -3.30
N PRO A 123 -3.62 -15.51 -4.46
CA PRO A 123 -2.33 -15.69 -5.13
C PRO A 123 -1.78 -14.38 -5.69
N LEU A 124 -0.48 -14.14 -5.51
CA LEU A 124 0.29 -13.11 -6.18
C LEU A 124 1.24 -13.79 -7.17
N GLU A 125 0.74 -14.05 -8.36
CA GLU A 125 1.44 -14.78 -9.41
C GLU A 125 2.60 -13.92 -9.98
N LEU A 126 3.82 -14.45 -9.98
CA LEU A 126 4.99 -13.84 -10.61
C LEU A 126 5.14 -14.26 -12.06
N CYS A 127 4.71 -15.47 -12.39
CA CYS A 127 4.70 -15.97 -13.74
C CYS A 127 3.64 -17.06 -13.95
N HIS A 128 3.28 -17.24 -15.21
CA HIS A 128 2.33 -18.27 -15.64
C HIS A 128 2.90 -19.68 -15.41
N ALA A 129 2.02 -20.65 -15.12
CA ALA A 129 2.37 -22.05 -14.81
C ALA A 129 3.40 -22.67 -15.79
N ALA A 130 3.28 -22.43 -17.08
CA ALA A 130 4.18 -22.93 -18.12
C ALA A 130 5.64 -22.46 -17.99
N ARG A 131 5.91 -21.42 -17.21
CA ARG A 131 7.25 -20.85 -17.04
C ARG A 131 7.85 -21.04 -15.65
N MET A 132 7.14 -21.67 -14.72
CA MET A 132 7.53 -21.79 -13.32
C MET A 132 8.94 -22.33 -13.10
N GLN A 133 9.33 -23.37 -13.85
CA GLN A 133 10.63 -24.02 -13.69
C GLN A 133 11.82 -23.17 -14.22
N ARG A 134 11.55 -22.18 -15.08
CA ARG A 134 12.57 -21.33 -15.71
C ARG A 134 12.77 -20.00 -15.03
N VAL A 135 11.92 -19.65 -14.04
CA VAL A 135 11.95 -18.35 -13.38
C VAL A 135 13.14 -18.26 -12.43
N LYS A 136 13.96 -17.24 -12.63
CA LYS A 136 15.11 -16.93 -11.76
C LYS A 136 14.81 -15.85 -10.72
N ARG A 137 13.70 -15.11 -10.87
CA ARG A 137 13.33 -14.01 -9.97
C ARG A 137 12.81 -14.55 -8.65
N PHE A 138 13.25 -13.92 -7.56
CA PHE A 138 12.84 -14.25 -6.19
C PHE A 138 13.11 -15.70 -5.76
N ARG A 139 14.16 -16.35 -6.33
CA ARG A 139 14.57 -17.67 -5.86
C ARG A 139 14.90 -17.64 -4.37
N GLY A 140 14.39 -18.65 -3.64
CA GLY A 140 14.58 -18.74 -2.19
C GLY A 140 13.65 -17.88 -1.34
N ILE A 141 12.78 -17.05 -1.96
CA ILE A 141 11.77 -16.25 -1.27
C ILE A 141 10.36 -16.48 -1.83
N ALA A 142 10.23 -16.78 -3.11
CA ALA A 142 8.99 -17.19 -3.74
C ALA A 142 8.97 -18.70 -3.97
N ASP A 143 7.80 -19.30 -3.97
CA ASP A 143 7.65 -20.74 -4.12
C ASP A 143 6.45 -21.09 -5.02
N MET A 144 6.25 -22.38 -5.28
CA MET A 144 5.11 -22.90 -6.00
C MET A 144 3.94 -23.12 -5.05
N GLY A 145 2.76 -22.66 -5.43
CA GLY A 145 1.51 -22.87 -4.73
C GLY A 145 0.40 -23.30 -5.66
N TYR A 146 -0.64 -23.88 -5.09
CA TYR A 146 -1.85 -24.27 -5.80
C TYR A 146 -3.00 -23.34 -5.44
N CYS A 147 -3.65 -22.76 -6.45
CA CYS A 147 -4.84 -21.96 -6.28
C CYS A 147 -6.08 -22.82 -6.54
N ALA A 148 -6.81 -23.19 -5.48
CA ALA A 148 -7.95 -24.08 -5.57
C ALA A 148 -9.10 -23.48 -6.39
N SER A 149 -9.37 -22.19 -6.26
CA SER A 149 -10.44 -21.50 -7.00
C SER A 149 -10.20 -21.46 -8.51
N LYS A 150 -8.93 -21.34 -8.93
CA LYS A 150 -8.53 -21.35 -10.34
C LYS A 150 -8.11 -22.73 -10.84
N LYS A 151 -8.02 -23.74 -9.95
CA LYS A 151 -7.55 -25.11 -10.25
C LYS A 151 -6.21 -25.13 -10.98
N GLN A 152 -5.27 -24.25 -10.60
CA GLN A 152 -3.98 -24.15 -11.28
C GLN A 152 -2.82 -23.93 -10.31
N TRP A 153 -1.65 -24.42 -10.70
CA TRP A 153 -0.38 -24.11 -10.04
C TRP A 153 0.14 -22.76 -10.49
N TYR A 154 0.79 -22.04 -9.57
CA TYR A 154 1.45 -20.79 -9.86
C TYR A 154 2.78 -20.69 -9.08
N TYR A 155 3.69 -19.88 -9.57
CA TYR A 155 4.91 -19.51 -8.86
C TYR A 155 4.81 -18.07 -8.38
N GLY A 156 5.05 -17.84 -7.12
CA GLY A 156 4.99 -16.51 -6.57
C GLY A 156 4.82 -16.45 -5.07
N PHE A 157 3.94 -15.56 -4.65
CA PHE A 157 3.58 -15.30 -3.27
C PHE A 157 2.11 -15.51 -3.03
N LYS A 158 1.74 -15.54 -1.76
CA LYS A 158 0.35 -15.51 -1.31
C LYS A 158 0.14 -14.29 -0.42
N LEU A 159 -0.88 -13.49 -0.72
CA LEU A 159 -1.31 -12.39 0.12
C LEU A 159 -2.40 -12.90 1.05
N HIS A 160 -2.17 -12.84 2.35
CA HIS A 160 -3.17 -13.05 3.38
C HIS A 160 -3.66 -11.69 3.84
N LEU A 161 -4.96 -11.48 3.88
CA LEU A 161 -5.59 -10.20 4.15
C LEU A 161 -6.73 -10.38 5.15
N GLN A 162 -6.75 -9.54 6.19
CA GLN A 162 -7.87 -9.40 7.10
C GLN A 162 -8.73 -8.22 6.66
N VAL A 163 -10.02 -8.47 6.43
CA VAL A 163 -10.97 -7.46 5.96
C VAL A 163 -12.21 -7.49 6.84
N THR A 164 -12.70 -6.32 7.24
CA THR A 164 -13.94 -6.21 8.00
C THR A 164 -15.15 -6.41 7.09
N ASN A 165 -16.32 -6.65 7.70
CA ASN A 165 -17.60 -6.76 6.99
C ASN A 165 -17.96 -5.50 6.15
N GLN A 166 -17.31 -4.36 6.40
CA GLN A 166 -17.47 -3.13 5.63
C GLN A 166 -16.36 -2.91 4.59
N GLY A 167 -15.51 -3.93 4.36
CA GLY A 167 -14.46 -3.87 3.34
C GLY A 167 -13.18 -3.13 3.76
N LEU A 168 -13.01 -2.81 5.05
CA LEU A 168 -11.79 -2.16 5.53
C LEU A 168 -10.68 -3.19 5.76
N ALA A 169 -9.54 -3.02 5.09
CA ALA A 169 -8.37 -3.87 5.29
C ALA A 169 -7.68 -3.54 6.62
N MET A 170 -7.65 -4.49 7.55
CA MET A 170 -7.05 -4.34 8.87
C MET A 170 -5.59 -4.76 8.88
N GLY A 171 -5.30 -5.99 8.49
CA GLY A 171 -3.95 -6.55 8.46
C GLY A 171 -3.64 -7.26 7.17
N TYR A 172 -2.37 -7.41 6.84
CA TYR A 172 -1.95 -8.23 5.70
C TYR A 172 -0.55 -8.80 5.90
N VAL A 173 -0.32 -9.97 5.34
CA VAL A 173 0.99 -10.61 5.27
C VAL A 173 1.17 -11.19 3.86
N VAL A 174 2.37 -11.06 3.33
CA VAL A 174 2.77 -11.71 2.08
C VAL A 174 3.74 -12.83 2.43
N THR A 175 3.38 -14.06 2.06
CA THR A 175 4.19 -15.26 2.27
C THR A 175 4.60 -15.87 0.94
N GLU A 176 5.48 -16.85 0.97
CA GLU A 176 5.69 -17.77 -0.15
C GLU A 176 4.37 -18.49 -0.52
N ALA A 177 4.20 -18.86 -1.79
CA ALA A 177 2.94 -19.42 -2.28
C ALA A 177 2.57 -20.77 -1.64
N SER A 178 3.57 -21.54 -1.15
CA SER A 178 3.39 -22.83 -0.45
C SER A 178 2.90 -22.69 1.00
N CYS A 179 2.94 -21.50 1.58
CA CYS A 179 2.55 -21.28 2.97
C CYS A 179 1.06 -21.61 3.20
N HIS A 180 0.77 -22.37 4.25
CA HIS A 180 -0.60 -22.66 4.68
C HIS A 180 -1.25 -21.42 5.30
N ASP A 181 -2.53 -21.20 4.98
CA ASP A 181 -3.29 -20.02 5.42
C ASP A 181 -3.37 -19.90 6.94
N VAL A 182 -3.49 -21.03 7.65
CA VAL A 182 -3.56 -21.07 9.12
C VAL A 182 -2.29 -20.48 9.76
N LYS A 183 -1.10 -20.77 9.21
CA LYS A 183 0.16 -20.24 9.74
C LYS A 183 0.28 -18.73 9.60
N ALA A 184 -0.27 -18.17 8.52
CA ALA A 184 -0.26 -16.75 8.28
C ALA A 184 -1.37 -15.99 9.02
N ALA A 185 -2.48 -16.67 9.33
CA ALA A 185 -3.66 -16.05 9.94
C ALA A 185 -3.35 -15.38 11.28
N GLU A 186 -2.59 -16.05 12.16
CA GLU A 186 -2.18 -15.49 13.44
C GLU A 186 -1.40 -14.18 13.27
N THR A 187 -0.43 -14.17 12.38
CA THR A 187 0.38 -12.98 12.10
C THR A 187 -0.45 -11.84 11.52
N VAL A 188 -1.50 -12.15 10.76
CA VAL A 188 -2.40 -11.13 10.19
C VAL A 188 -3.31 -10.55 11.28
N ILE A 189 -3.90 -11.40 12.11
CA ILE A 189 -4.85 -11.01 13.17
C ILE A 189 -4.17 -10.16 14.24
N THR A 190 -2.93 -10.50 14.59
CA THR A 190 -2.19 -9.78 15.65
C THR A 190 -1.73 -8.38 15.24
N GLN A 191 -1.73 -8.03 13.94
CA GLN A 191 -1.37 -6.67 13.50
C GLN A 191 -2.34 -5.61 14.03
N ILE A 192 -3.64 -5.92 14.02
CA ILE A 192 -4.69 -5.07 14.59
C ILE A 192 -5.73 -6.03 15.19
N PRO A 193 -5.68 -6.28 16.50
CA PRO A 193 -6.61 -7.19 17.15
C PRO A 193 -8.04 -6.70 16.98
N HIS A 194 -8.92 -7.57 16.54
CA HIS A 194 -10.36 -7.32 16.53
C HIS A 194 -10.97 -7.84 17.84
N PRO A 195 -11.95 -7.15 18.48
CA PRO A 195 -12.51 -7.56 19.77
C PRO A 195 -13.10 -8.98 19.79
N PHE A 196 -13.47 -9.51 18.64
CA PHE A 196 -13.96 -10.91 18.50
C PHE A 196 -12.89 -11.91 18.04
N SER A 197 -11.64 -11.51 17.87
CA SER A 197 -10.53 -12.43 17.70
C SER A 197 -10.00 -12.80 19.08
N HIS A 198 -10.41 -13.94 19.62
CA HIS A 198 -9.87 -14.47 20.87
C HIS A 198 -8.41 -14.86 20.70
N THR A 199 -7.51 -13.98 21.11
CA THR A 199 -6.21 -14.37 21.64
C THR A 199 -5.99 -13.54 22.91
N PRO A 200 -5.65 -14.16 24.04
CA PRO A 200 -5.41 -13.42 25.25
C PRO A 200 -4.11 -12.64 25.14
N ASN A 201 -4.26 -11.33 25.17
CA ASN A 201 -3.38 -10.35 25.78
C ASN A 201 -1.88 -10.42 25.50
N THR A 202 -1.34 -9.36 24.90
CA THR A 202 -0.15 -8.73 25.46
C THR A 202 0.00 -7.29 24.92
N GLN A 203 0.03 -6.37 25.89
CA GLN A 203 0.62 -5.03 25.89
C GLN A 203 0.72 -4.23 24.59
N ASN A 204 0.18 -3.03 24.66
CA ASN A 204 0.34 -1.91 23.72
C ASN A 204 1.82 -1.57 23.46
N ASP A 205 2.49 -2.36 22.65
CA ASP A 205 3.76 -1.96 22.09
C ASP A 205 3.53 -1.14 20.83
N PRO A 206 4.05 0.09 20.76
CA PRO A 206 4.08 0.83 19.51
C PRO A 206 4.88 0.03 18.51
N LEU A 207 4.42 0.03 17.24
CA LEU A 207 5.11 -0.61 16.13
C LEU A 207 6.62 -0.32 16.20
N PRO A 208 7.48 -1.33 16.07
CA PRO A 208 8.92 -1.10 16.03
C PRO A 208 9.21 -0.12 14.90
N ILE A 209 9.73 1.03 15.29
CA ILE A 209 10.16 2.06 14.35
C ILE A 209 11.33 1.45 13.57
N PRO A 210 11.26 1.37 12.24
CA PRO A 210 12.39 0.85 11.49
C PRO A 210 13.60 1.72 11.74
N ASN A 211 14.70 1.08 12.17
CA ASN A 211 15.98 1.72 12.37
C ASN A 211 16.30 2.62 11.18
N LYS A 212 16.72 3.82 11.49
CA LYS A 212 17.19 4.84 10.56
C LYS A 212 18.24 4.20 9.64
N PRO A 213 18.08 4.26 8.31
CA PRO A 213 19.21 3.89 7.46
C PRO A 213 20.33 4.89 7.70
N ILE A 214 21.50 4.35 7.99
CA ILE A 214 22.79 5.05 8.06
C ILE A 214 23.09 5.68 6.69
#